data_4a1cb150eb955abda1594c8c380b31b4
#
_entry.id   4a1cb150eb955abda1594c8c380b31b4
#
_cell.length_a   1.000
_cell.length_b   1.000
_cell.length_c   1.000
_cell.angle_alpha   90.00
_cell.angle_beta   90.00
_cell.angle_gamma   90.00
#
_symmetry.space_group_name_H-M   'P 1'
#
loop_
_entity.id
_entity.type
_entity.pdbx_description
1 polymer ?
#
loop_
_entity_poly.entity_id
_entity_poly.type
_entity_poly.pdbx_seq_one_letter_code
_entity_poly.pdbx_strand_id
1 'polypeptide(L)'
;MERMLEMEKTLQELATLLKGEILQGDPGMVLKGVNGLEEAQKDQISFAVPPYLEVAGQSRAGAIMIPRGAEFRGEQAVLAVENPRAAFAVLLQMFRPPEAVKKGISQYAFIHPTAKVGKNVAILPFAYVAEDAEIGDNTVIGAGSVVTRDIPAGVIA
;
A
#
# COMPACT_ATOMS: atom_id res chain seq x y z
N MET A 1 -18.06 -9.50 -12.79
CA MET A 1 -17.79 -8.45 -12.40
C MET A 1 -16.95 -8.35 -11.29
N GLU A 2 -15.90 -7.96 -11.46
CA GLU A 2 -15.06 -7.88 -10.48
C GLU A 2 -15.16 -6.81 -9.74
N ARG A 3 -15.47 -6.87 -8.70
CA ARG A 3 -15.50 -5.95 -7.86
C ARG A 3 -14.23 -5.64 -7.43
N MET A 4 -13.79 -4.51 -7.52
CA MET A 4 -12.81 -4.11 -6.77
C MET A 4 -13.18 -4.35 -5.41
N LEU A 5 -12.50 -5.24 -4.83
CA LEU A 5 -12.69 -5.50 -3.48
C LEU A 5 -12.37 -4.28 -2.73
N GLU A 6 -13.36 -3.56 -2.35
CA GLU A 6 -13.17 -2.50 -1.46
C GLU A 6 -12.61 -3.09 -0.19
N MET A 7 -11.38 -2.72 0.16
CA MET A 7 -10.80 -3.16 1.38
C MET A 7 -11.42 -2.35 2.48
N GLU A 8 -12.41 -2.91 3.10
CA GLU A 8 -13.01 -2.33 4.27
C GLU A 8 -12.55 -3.11 5.49
N LYS A 9 -12.16 -2.41 6.52
CA LYS A 9 -11.78 -3.01 7.80
C LYS A 9 -12.43 -2.24 8.93
N THR A 10 -12.89 -2.97 9.94
CA THR A 10 -13.39 -2.30 11.15
C THR A 10 -12.21 -1.82 11.99
N LEU A 11 -12.47 -0.85 12.85
CA LEU A 11 -11.44 -0.36 13.78
C LEU A 11 -10.91 -1.51 14.65
N GLN A 12 -11.76 -2.43 15.05
CA GLN A 12 -11.36 -3.60 15.84
C GLN A 12 -10.43 -4.52 15.04
N GLU A 13 -10.70 -4.73 13.77
CA GLU A 13 -9.83 -5.53 12.91
C GLU A 13 -8.45 -4.88 12.76
N LEU A 14 -8.40 -3.57 12.61
CA LEU A 14 -7.14 -2.84 12.56
C LEU A 14 -6.39 -2.89 13.88
N ALA A 15 -7.11 -2.77 14.99
CA ALA A 15 -6.51 -2.88 16.33
C ALA A 15 -5.86 -4.25 16.52
N THR A 16 -6.53 -5.30 16.11
CA THR A 16 -6.02 -6.67 16.20
C THR A 16 -4.77 -6.84 15.30
N LEU A 17 -4.86 -6.36 14.06
CA LEU A 17 -3.76 -6.47 13.11
C LEU A 17 -2.52 -5.74 13.58
N LEU A 18 -2.68 -4.56 14.12
CA LEU A 18 -1.58 -3.68 14.54
C LEU A 18 -1.19 -3.87 16.01
N LYS A 19 -1.86 -4.78 16.72
CA LYS A 19 -1.66 -5.01 18.15
C LYS A 19 -1.85 -3.71 18.93
N GLY A 20 -2.83 -2.93 18.52
CA GLY A 20 -3.16 -1.65 19.13
C GLY A 20 -4.31 -1.73 20.12
N GLU A 21 -4.54 -0.61 20.82
CA GLU A 21 -5.62 -0.50 21.77
C GLU A 21 -6.54 0.64 21.36
N ILE A 22 -7.83 0.37 21.28
CA ILE A 22 -8.82 1.39 20.97
C ILE A 22 -9.07 2.19 22.25
N LEU A 23 -8.68 3.46 22.26
CA LEU A 23 -8.87 4.34 23.39
C LEU A 23 -10.20 5.08 23.34
N GLN A 24 -10.75 5.28 22.15
CA GLN A 24 -11.96 6.06 21.96
C GLN A 24 -12.58 5.65 20.64
N GLY A 25 -13.88 5.64 20.57
CA GLY A 25 -14.62 5.38 19.33
C GLY A 25 -15.25 4.00 19.26
N ASP A 26 -16.02 3.77 18.19
CA ASP A 26 -16.75 2.53 17.99
C ASP A 26 -15.85 1.47 17.34
N PRO A 27 -15.61 0.34 17.99
CA PRO A 27 -14.81 -0.74 17.41
C PRO A 27 -15.37 -1.27 16.08
N GLY A 28 -16.66 -1.14 15.88
CA GLY A 28 -17.33 -1.59 14.64
C GLY A 28 -17.30 -0.60 13.50
N MET A 29 -16.73 0.61 13.71
CA MET A 29 -16.70 1.57 12.61
C MET A 29 -15.86 1.05 11.46
N VAL A 30 -16.32 1.30 10.24
CA VAL A 30 -15.68 0.80 9.04
C VAL A 30 -14.75 1.85 8.46
N LEU A 31 -13.53 1.45 8.17
CA LEU A 31 -12.52 2.30 7.55
C LEU A 31 -12.17 1.74 6.17
N LYS A 32 -12.13 2.61 5.19
CA LYS A 32 -11.94 2.24 3.78
C LYS A 32 -10.60 2.65 3.21
N GLY A 33 -9.78 3.30 3.99
CA GLY A 33 -8.48 3.73 3.52
C GLY A 33 -7.69 4.49 4.57
N VAL A 34 -6.51 4.93 4.17
CA VAL A 34 -5.58 5.71 4.98
C VAL A 34 -5.23 6.99 4.24
N ASN A 35 -4.96 8.04 4.98
CA ASN A 35 -4.49 9.28 4.38
C ASN A 35 -3.78 10.14 5.44
N GLY A 36 -3.08 11.17 5.01
CA GLY A 36 -2.47 12.13 5.93
C GLY A 36 -3.53 12.92 6.70
N LEU A 37 -3.12 13.57 7.80
CA LEU A 37 -4.05 14.29 8.68
C LEU A 37 -4.90 15.34 7.95
N GLU A 38 -4.30 16.03 7.00
CA GLU A 38 -4.99 17.13 6.30
C GLU A 38 -5.97 16.64 5.23
N GLU A 39 -5.72 15.46 4.69
CA GLU A 39 -6.47 14.95 3.55
C GLU A 39 -7.44 13.83 3.91
N ALA A 40 -7.31 13.26 5.08
CA ALA A 40 -8.14 12.13 5.49
C ALA A 40 -9.62 12.51 5.62
N GLN A 41 -10.48 11.59 5.26
CA GLN A 41 -11.94 11.74 5.35
C GLN A 41 -12.51 10.85 6.47
N LYS A 42 -13.81 10.95 6.70
CA LYS A 42 -14.48 10.24 7.80
C LYS A 42 -14.37 8.73 7.76
N ASP A 43 -14.18 8.15 6.60
CA ASP A 43 -14.03 6.71 6.42
C ASP A 43 -12.56 6.30 6.30
N GLN A 44 -11.65 7.17 6.69
CA GLN A 44 -10.21 6.91 6.61
C GLN A 44 -9.54 7.05 7.98
N ILE A 45 -8.43 6.35 8.13
CA ILE A 45 -7.59 6.44 9.33
C ILE A 45 -6.31 7.20 8.99
N SER A 46 -5.86 8.00 9.92
CA SER A 46 -4.60 8.71 9.83
C SER A 46 -3.73 8.39 11.05
N PHE A 47 -2.58 9.04 11.18
CA PHE A 47 -1.75 8.91 12.37
C PHE A 47 -1.21 10.28 12.79
N ALA A 48 -0.89 10.41 14.06
CA ALA A 48 -0.27 11.59 14.58
C ALA A 48 0.81 11.21 15.60
N VAL A 49 1.94 11.87 15.51
CA VAL A 49 3.03 11.77 16.47
C VAL A 49 3.44 13.19 16.87
N PRO A 50 4.09 13.41 18.01
CA PRO A 50 4.56 14.75 18.35
C PRO A 50 5.43 15.35 17.23
N PRO A 51 5.28 16.63 16.92
CA PRO A 51 4.43 17.63 17.58
C PRO A 51 3.00 17.74 17.03
N TYR A 52 2.58 16.85 16.16
CA TYR A 52 1.30 16.97 15.43
C TYR A 52 0.07 16.47 16.21
N LEU A 53 0.26 15.93 17.40
CA LEU A 53 -0.86 15.45 18.22
C LEU A 53 -1.89 16.54 18.53
N GLU A 54 -1.42 17.77 18.75
CA GLU A 54 -2.32 18.86 19.09
C GLU A 54 -3.24 19.27 17.94
N VAL A 55 -2.76 19.16 16.72
CA VAL A 55 -3.56 19.53 15.53
C VAL A 55 -4.36 18.36 14.98
N ALA A 56 -4.05 17.16 15.43
CA ALA A 56 -4.72 15.96 14.92
C ALA A 56 -6.22 15.96 15.16
N GLY A 57 -6.67 16.57 16.24
CA GLY A 57 -8.12 16.69 16.52
C GLY A 57 -8.89 17.53 15.52
N GLN A 58 -8.21 18.32 14.69
CA GLN A 58 -8.83 19.13 13.66
C GLN A 58 -8.97 18.37 12.33
N SER A 59 -8.39 17.19 12.25
CA SER A 59 -8.50 16.35 11.04
C SER A 59 -9.93 15.87 10.82
N ARG A 60 -10.28 15.65 9.57
CA ARG A 60 -11.56 15.03 9.19
C ARG A 60 -11.50 13.52 9.24
N ALA A 61 -10.34 12.94 9.57
CA ALA A 61 -10.19 11.49 9.66
C ALA A 61 -11.21 10.89 10.63
N GLY A 62 -11.72 9.71 10.31
CA GLY A 62 -12.64 9.00 11.21
C GLY A 62 -11.90 8.41 12.39
N ALA A 63 -10.64 8.01 12.20
CA ALA A 63 -9.80 7.46 13.25
C ALA A 63 -8.37 7.98 13.14
N ILE A 64 -7.69 8.04 14.27
CA ILE A 64 -6.30 8.48 14.32
C ILE A 64 -5.47 7.52 15.17
N MET A 65 -4.36 7.06 14.63
CA MET A 65 -3.39 6.27 15.39
C MET A 65 -2.43 7.20 16.11
N ILE A 66 -2.18 6.91 17.36
CA ILE A 66 -1.25 7.68 18.20
C ILE A 66 -0.28 6.74 18.93
N PRO A 67 0.86 7.23 19.41
CA PRO A 67 1.76 6.40 20.21
C PRO A 67 1.11 6.02 21.53
N ARG A 68 1.45 4.84 22.06
CA ARG A 68 0.98 4.45 23.39
C ARG A 68 1.42 5.46 24.41
N GLY A 69 0.52 5.80 25.33
CA GLY A 69 0.80 6.77 26.37
C GLY A 69 0.65 8.23 25.95
N ALA A 70 0.39 8.51 24.71
CA ALA A 70 0.16 9.88 24.24
C ALA A 70 -1.26 10.34 24.60
N GLU A 71 -1.44 11.64 24.79
CA GLU A 71 -2.74 12.21 25.02
C GLU A 71 -3.30 12.71 23.71
N PHE A 72 -4.59 12.51 23.50
CA PHE A 72 -5.26 12.99 22.31
C PHE A 72 -6.53 13.77 22.71
N ARG A 73 -6.74 14.89 22.02
CA ARG A 73 -7.92 15.70 22.20
C ARG A 73 -8.63 15.86 20.85
N GLY A 74 -9.79 15.28 20.76
CA GLY A 74 -10.62 15.33 19.56
C GLY A 74 -11.74 14.31 19.64
N GLU A 75 -12.64 14.34 18.67
CA GLU A 75 -13.80 13.48 18.65
C GLU A 75 -13.59 12.22 17.81
N GLN A 76 -12.48 12.12 17.09
CA GLN A 76 -12.18 10.99 16.22
C GLN A 76 -11.98 9.71 17.07
N ALA A 77 -12.20 8.57 16.47
CA ALA A 77 -11.78 7.32 17.08
C ALA A 77 -10.26 7.30 17.22
N VAL A 78 -9.75 6.70 18.28
CA VAL A 78 -8.32 6.70 18.58
C VAL A 78 -7.81 5.31 18.80
N LEU A 79 -6.76 4.96 18.10
CA LEU A 79 -6.08 3.69 18.19
C LEU A 79 -4.64 3.93 18.66
N ALA A 80 -4.31 3.47 19.85
CA ALA A 80 -2.93 3.57 20.33
C ALA A 80 -2.11 2.38 19.84
N VAL A 81 -0.98 2.66 19.25
CA VAL A 81 -0.05 1.65 18.70
C VAL A 81 1.37 1.94 19.12
N GLU A 82 2.23 0.94 19.03
CA GLU A 82 3.61 1.09 19.43
C GLU A 82 4.35 2.10 18.54
N ASN A 83 4.18 1.99 17.24
CA ASN A 83 4.82 2.89 16.28
C ASN A 83 3.81 3.30 15.20
N PRO A 84 3.18 4.48 15.34
CA PRO A 84 2.18 4.93 14.38
C PRO A 84 2.67 5.07 12.95
N ARG A 85 3.94 5.46 12.74
CA ARG A 85 4.49 5.59 11.38
C ARG A 85 4.62 4.24 10.70
N ALA A 86 5.12 3.24 11.43
CA ALA A 86 5.24 1.89 10.91
C ALA A 86 3.85 1.29 10.66
N ALA A 87 2.91 1.51 11.57
CA ALA A 87 1.53 1.06 11.41
C ALA A 87 0.89 1.69 10.16
N PHE A 88 1.11 2.98 9.95
CA PHE A 88 0.59 3.67 8.77
C PHE A 88 1.15 3.08 7.48
N ALA A 89 2.44 2.74 7.44
CA ALA A 89 3.06 2.11 6.28
C ALA A 89 2.42 0.74 5.98
N VAL A 90 2.14 -0.05 7.01
CA VAL A 90 1.45 -1.34 6.86
C VAL A 90 0.05 -1.12 6.25
N LEU A 91 -0.70 -0.15 6.77
CA LEU A 91 -2.04 0.13 6.28
C LEU A 91 -2.04 0.70 4.86
N LEU A 92 -1.02 1.49 4.50
CA LEU A 92 -0.88 1.98 3.13
C LEU A 92 -0.77 0.84 2.14
N GLN A 93 -0.01 -0.18 2.46
CA GLN A 93 0.12 -1.35 1.60
C GLN A 93 -1.17 -2.17 1.56
N MET A 94 -1.85 -2.29 2.69
CA MET A 94 -3.07 -3.07 2.79
C MET A 94 -4.24 -2.43 2.04
N PHE A 95 -4.40 -1.13 2.16
CA PHE A 95 -5.51 -0.41 1.53
C PHE A 95 -5.22 0.03 0.09
N ARG A 96 -3.97 -0.07 -0.34
CA ARG A 96 -3.65 0.22 -1.73
C ARG A 96 -3.82 -1.08 -2.51
N PRO A 97 -4.79 -1.15 -3.40
CA PRO A 97 -4.88 -2.31 -4.26
C PRO A 97 -3.57 -2.39 -5.05
N PRO A 98 -3.03 -3.58 -5.26
CA PRO A 98 -1.86 -3.70 -6.10
C PRO A 98 -2.24 -3.09 -7.45
N GLU A 99 -1.44 -2.17 -7.93
CA GLU A 99 -1.66 -1.63 -9.25
C GLU A 99 -1.66 -2.81 -10.19
N ALA A 100 -2.81 -3.02 -10.83
CA ALA A 100 -2.91 -4.10 -11.79
C ALA A 100 -2.08 -3.69 -12.98
N VAL A 101 -0.82 -4.10 -12.98
CA VAL A 101 0.04 -3.91 -14.13
C VAL A 101 -0.54 -4.74 -15.25
N LYS A 102 -0.88 -4.09 -16.32
CA LYS A 102 -1.43 -4.76 -17.49
C LYS A 102 -0.39 -5.75 -17.99
N LYS A 103 -0.74 -7.02 -18.01
CA LYS A 103 0.16 -8.06 -18.50
C LYS A 103 0.34 -7.94 -20.00
N GLY A 104 1.50 -8.33 -20.45
CA GLY A 104 1.86 -8.28 -21.86
C GLY A 104 3.14 -7.49 -22.10
N ILE A 105 3.62 -7.59 -23.31
CA ILE A 105 4.86 -6.95 -23.72
C ILE A 105 4.53 -5.68 -24.48
N SER A 106 5.05 -4.54 -24.01
CA SER A 106 4.86 -3.29 -24.73
C SER A 106 5.52 -3.33 -26.11
N GLN A 107 4.87 -2.77 -27.11
CA GLN A 107 5.46 -2.63 -28.44
C GLN A 107 6.67 -1.72 -28.43
N TYR A 108 6.84 -0.90 -27.41
CA TYR A 108 7.97 0.00 -27.26
C TYR A 108 9.11 -0.59 -26.42
N ALA A 109 8.98 -1.84 -25.96
CA ALA A 109 10.08 -2.53 -25.31
C ALA A 109 10.93 -3.25 -26.35
N PHE A 110 12.23 -3.33 -26.11
CA PHE A 110 13.10 -4.14 -26.95
C PHE A 110 13.43 -5.44 -26.24
N ILE A 111 13.14 -6.56 -26.90
CA ILE A 111 13.48 -7.87 -26.38
C ILE A 111 14.33 -8.57 -27.42
N HIS A 112 15.56 -8.91 -27.04
CA HIS A 112 16.44 -9.60 -27.97
C HIS A 112 15.81 -10.90 -28.47
N PRO A 113 15.93 -11.26 -29.75
CA PRO A 113 15.30 -12.47 -30.30
C PRO A 113 15.65 -13.77 -29.59
N THR A 114 16.82 -13.84 -28.94
CA THR A 114 17.25 -15.02 -28.21
C THR A 114 16.78 -15.03 -26.75
N ALA A 115 16.20 -13.93 -26.25
CA ALA A 115 15.70 -13.88 -24.90
C ALA A 115 14.45 -14.73 -24.76
N LYS A 116 14.27 -15.31 -23.56
CA LYS A 116 13.09 -16.15 -23.27
C LYS A 116 12.24 -15.43 -22.25
N VAL A 117 10.96 -15.29 -22.55
CA VAL A 117 10.00 -14.63 -21.67
C VAL A 117 9.00 -15.65 -21.21
N GLY A 118 8.81 -15.77 -19.90
CA GLY A 118 7.86 -16.69 -19.28
C GLY A 118 6.40 -16.28 -19.48
N LYS A 119 5.52 -16.97 -18.76
CA LYS A 119 4.08 -16.73 -18.85
C LYS A 119 3.65 -15.60 -17.94
N ASN A 120 2.61 -14.90 -18.36
CA ASN A 120 1.99 -13.85 -17.55
C ASN A 120 3.00 -12.76 -17.10
N VAL A 121 3.88 -12.37 -18.01
CA VAL A 121 4.91 -11.35 -17.77
C VAL A 121 4.42 -10.01 -18.31
N ALA A 122 4.72 -8.93 -17.60
CA ALA A 122 4.52 -7.58 -18.07
C ALA A 122 5.87 -6.95 -18.36
N ILE A 123 6.06 -6.43 -19.56
CA ILE A 123 7.28 -5.69 -19.93
C ILE A 123 6.82 -4.31 -20.42
N LEU A 124 7.17 -3.30 -19.64
CA LEU A 124 6.68 -1.95 -19.83
C LEU A 124 7.49 -1.20 -20.91
N PRO A 125 6.97 -0.05 -21.39
CA PRO A 125 7.65 0.68 -22.48
C PRO A 125 9.11 1.01 -22.19
N PHE A 126 9.92 0.95 -23.21
CA PHE A 126 11.34 1.32 -23.17
C PHE A 126 12.21 0.41 -22.30
N ALA A 127 11.70 -0.73 -21.88
CA ALA A 127 12.53 -1.75 -21.25
C ALA A 127 13.41 -2.40 -22.32
N TYR A 128 14.60 -2.82 -21.91
CA TYR A 128 15.55 -3.52 -22.80
C TYR A 128 15.86 -4.88 -22.17
N VAL A 129 15.63 -5.93 -22.93
CA VAL A 129 15.97 -7.31 -22.51
C VAL A 129 17.08 -7.82 -23.42
N ALA A 130 18.21 -8.11 -22.80
CA ALA A 130 19.42 -8.47 -23.55
C ALA A 130 19.41 -9.89 -24.11
N GLU A 131 20.41 -10.18 -24.95
CA GLU A 131 20.65 -11.47 -25.51
C GLU A 131 20.68 -12.58 -24.45
N ASP A 132 20.02 -13.67 -24.76
CA ASP A 132 19.94 -14.87 -23.93
C ASP A 132 19.41 -14.68 -22.49
N ALA A 133 18.88 -13.54 -22.13
CA ALA A 133 18.25 -13.34 -20.83
C ALA A 133 16.94 -14.15 -20.72
N GLU A 134 16.69 -14.74 -19.56
CA GLU A 134 15.46 -15.46 -19.30
C GLU A 134 14.65 -14.72 -18.25
N ILE A 135 13.39 -14.43 -18.54
CA ILE A 135 12.48 -13.79 -17.60
C ILE A 135 11.46 -14.82 -17.14
N GLY A 136 11.44 -15.07 -15.82
CA GLY A 136 10.55 -16.07 -15.22
C GLY A 136 9.08 -15.64 -15.26
N ASP A 137 8.19 -16.60 -14.98
CA ASP A 137 6.75 -16.38 -15.01
C ASP A 137 6.30 -15.32 -13.99
N ASN A 138 5.23 -14.62 -14.29
CA ASN A 138 4.59 -13.65 -13.39
C ASN A 138 5.50 -12.47 -12.99
N THR A 139 6.47 -12.14 -13.82
CA THR A 139 7.44 -11.05 -13.58
C THR A 139 6.94 -9.76 -14.20
N VAL A 140 7.27 -8.64 -13.59
CA VAL A 140 7.00 -7.30 -14.11
C VAL A 140 8.34 -6.59 -14.33
N ILE A 141 8.61 -6.20 -15.56
CA ILE A 141 9.80 -5.41 -15.93
C ILE A 141 9.32 -3.98 -16.13
N GLY A 142 9.78 -3.08 -15.27
CA GLY A 142 9.38 -1.68 -15.29
C GLY A 142 9.84 -0.91 -16.52
N ALA A 143 9.21 0.22 -16.76
CA ALA A 143 9.55 1.07 -17.88
C ALA A 143 11.01 1.54 -17.78
N GLY A 144 11.73 1.51 -18.91
CA GLY A 144 13.12 1.93 -18.95
C GLY A 144 14.13 0.99 -18.29
N SER A 145 13.70 -0.17 -17.80
CA SER A 145 14.61 -1.13 -17.17
C SER A 145 15.53 -1.79 -18.18
N VAL A 146 16.73 -2.13 -17.77
CA VAL A 146 17.70 -2.85 -18.60
C VAL A 146 17.95 -4.21 -17.94
N VAL A 147 17.53 -5.27 -18.61
CA VAL A 147 17.68 -6.64 -18.12
C VAL A 147 18.83 -7.29 -18.90
N THR A 148 19.93 -7.54 -18.21
CA THR A 148 21.12 -8.14 -18.81
C THR A 148 21.39 -9.57 -18.31
N ARG A 149 20.55 -10.04 -17.40
CA ARG A 149 20.68 -11.37 -16.79
C ARG A 149 19.30 -11.96 -16.56
N ASP A 150 19.29 -13.21 -16.15
CA ASP A 150 18.04 -13.89 -15.86
C ASP A 150 17.31 -13.29 -14.67
N ILE A 151 16.03 -13.18 -14.79
CA ILE A 151 15.12 -12.69 -13.74
C ILE A 151 14.24 -13.86 -13.30
N PRO A 152 14.27 -14.22 -12.00
CA PRO A 152 13.42 -15.30 -11.50
C PRO A 152 11.94 -14.96 -11.59
N ALA A 153 11.10 -15.97 -11.45
CA ALA A 153 9.65 -15.79 -11.46
C ALA A 153 9.18 -14.90 -10.29
N GLY A 154 8.13 -14.13 -10.54
CA GLY A 154 7.50 -13.32 -9.51
C GLY A 154 8.22 -12.04 -9.10
N VAL A 155 9.22 -11.61 -9.86
CA VAL A 155 9.99 -10.40 -9.54
C VAL A 155 9.33 -9.17 -10.14
N ILE A 156 9.46 -8.05 -9.45
CA ILE A 156 9.11 -6.73 -9.98
C ILE A 156 10.42 -5.96 -10.10
N ALA A 157 10.84 -5.68 -11.30
CA ALA A 157 12.12 -5.02 -11.58
C ALA A 157 11.93 -3.66 -12.23
#